data_a38e65a0c5f192c4686fd02c47d5dc7e
#
_entry.id   a38e65a0c5f192c4686fd02c47d5dc7e
#
_cell.length_a   1.000
_cell.length_b   1.000
_cell.length_c   1.000
_cell.angle_alpha   90.00
_cell.angle_beta   90.00
_cell.angle_gamma   90.00
#
_symmetry.space_group_name_H-M   'P 1'
#
loop_
_entity.id
_entity.type
_entity.pdbx_description
1 polymer ?
#
loop_
_entity_poly.entity_id
_entity_poly.type
_entity_poly.pdbx_seq_one_letter_code
_entity_poly.pdbx_strand_id
1 'polypeptide(L)'
;MSKTETVFCCPFCGYKGPLELMGADRFPVLQELQVIGAGRRTAKCPKCKSTDKERLVYTFLKEIEQPERLINSNILHIAPEPNLQKWLLSKSNNYIAGDAFLQNQKFIGEVRYVDICSTPFKDNEFDYVICNHVICDIKDDIRALNEVYRILGYGGIAILQVPITKISSTVEHANVQSKAERELAYGYGYHERIYNDKDYIRLLESVGYSVEVLNLYNGFGSYGLNEKEDLYICKKTYGTK
;
A
#
# COMPACT_ATOMS: atom_id res chain seq x y z
N MET A 1 -18.20 30.09 16.46
CA MET A 1 -17.54 29.84 15.15
C MET A 1 -17.88 28.42 14.73
N SER A 2 -18.74 28.22 13.75
CA SER A 2 -19.04 26.89 13.21
C SER A 2 -17.78 26.34 12.56
N LYS A 3 -17.27 25.21 13.07
CA LYS A 3 -16.24 24.45 12.35
C LYS A 3 -16.87 24.07 10.99
N THR A 4 -16.41 24.67 9.92
CA THR A 4 -16.73 24.20 8.57
C THR A 4 -16.23 22.74 8.51
N GLU A 5 -17.16 21.78 8.52
CA GLU A 5 -16.80 20.36 8.33
C GLU A 5 -16.11 20.23 6.98
N THR A 6 -14.92 19.67 7.00
CA THR A 6 -14.17 19.40 5.78
C THR A 6 -14.96 18.41 4.93
N VAL A 7 -15.42 18.86 3.76
CA VAL A 7 -16.18 18.03 2.83
C VAL A 7 -15.20 17.28 1.92
N PHE A 8 -15.16 15.95 2.07
CA PHE A 8 -14.41 15.07 1.19
C PHE A 8 -15.26 14.58 0.02
N CYS A 9 -14.61 14.25 -1.09
CA CYS A 9 -15.24 13.66 -2.26
C CYS A 9 -14.59 12.29 -2.53
N CYS A 10 -15.28 11.19 -2.20
CA CYS A 10 -14.75 9.86 -2.43
C CYS A 10 -14.62 9.57 -3.94
N PRO A 11 -13.40 9.31 -4.47
CA PRO A 11 -13.19 9.14 -5.90
C PRO A 11 -13.76 7.82 -6.44
N PHE A 12 -14.02 6.83 -5.58
CA PHE A 12 -14.61 5.55 -6.01
C PHE A 12 -16.12 5.60 -6.18
N CYS A 13 -16.85 6.33 -5.33
CA CYS A 13 -18.32 6.27 -5.30
C CYS A 13 -19.02 7.62 -5.39
N GLY A 14 -18.28 8.71 -5.50
CA GLY A 14 -18.80 10.08 -5.60
C GLY A 14 -19.46 10.61 -4.33
N TYR A 15 -19.33 9.93 -3.17
CA TYR A 15 -19.83 10.43 -1.89
C TYR A 15 -19.17 11.75 -1.54
N LYS A 16 -19.96 12.74 -1.15
CA LYS A 16 -19.50 14.05 -0.65
C LYS A 16 -19.95 14.23 0.79
N GLY A 17 -19.02 14.50 1.69
CA GLY A 17 -19.31 14.69 3.11
C GLY A 17 -18.17 14.24 4.01
N PRO A 18 -18.40 14.16 5.34
CA PRO A 18 -17.38 13.71 6.29
C PRO A 18 -17.07 12.23 6.14
N LEU A 19 -15.83 11.85 6.43
CA LEU A 19 -15.40 10.45 6.50
C LEU A 19 -15.63 9.89 7.91
N GLU A 20 -15.82 8.57 7.99
CA GLU A 20 -15.92 7.83 9.25
C GLU A 20 -14.53 7.62 9.88
N LEU A 21 -14.53 7.57 11.22
CA LEU A 21 -13.38 7.20 12.01
C LEU A 21 -13.08 5.70 11.81
N MET A 22 -11.81 5.36 11.65
CA MET A 22 -11.35 3.98 11.55
C MET A 22 -10.08 3.74 12.37
N GLY A 23 -9.68 2.47 12.49
CA GLY A 23 -8.51 2.05 13.24
C GLY A 23 -8.76 2.00 14.75
N ALA A 24 -7.78 1.56 15.49
CA ALA A 24 -7.80 1.45 16.94
C ALA A 24 -6.75 2.36 17.57
N ASP A 25 -7.05 2.86 18.77
CA ASP A 25 -6.16 3.66 19.61
C ASP A 25 -5.63 2.88 20.84
N ARG A 26 -5.98 1.58 20.91
CA ARG A 26 -5.62 0.71 22.04
C ARG A 26 -4.14 0.35 22.13
N PHE A 27 -3.35 0.69 21.12
CA PHE A 27 -1.92 0.41 21.09
C PHE A 27 -1.12 1.71 21.10
N PRO A 28 -0.58 2.12 22.28
CA PRO A 28 0.15 3.37 22.44
C PRO A 28 1.34 3.52 21.50
N VAL A 29 1.99 2.43 21.12
CA VAL A 29 3.16 2.40 20.22
C VAL A 29 2.93 3.14 18.90
N LEU A 30 1.71 3.09 18.35
CA LEU A 30 1.40 3.82 17.11
C LEU A 30 1.44 5.34 17.29
N GLN A 31 1.08 5.84 18.48
CA GLN A 31 1.15 7.26 18.83
C GLN A 31 2.57 7.65 19.21
N GLU A 32 3.24 6.85 20.03
CA GLU A 32 4.63 7.06 20.48
C GLU A 32 5.60 7.14 19.31
N LEU A 33 5.44 6.26 18.32
CA LEU A 33 6.23 6.24 17.09
C LEU A 33 5.66 7.18 16.01
N GLN A 34 4.57 7.89 16.26
CA GLN A 34 3.89 8.77 15.29
C GLN A 34 3.66 8.08 13.94
N VAL A 35 3.16 6.84 13.97
CA VAL A 35 3.02 6.01 12.77
C VAL A 35 2.02 6.62 11.81
N ILE A 36 2.43 6.78 10.55
CA ILE A 36 1.63 7.26 9.43
C ILE A 36 1.12 6.04 8.65
N GLY A 37 -0.12 6.10 8.14
CA GLY A 37 -0.74 4.99 7.41
C GLY A 37 -1.38 3.91 8.28
N ALA A 38 -1.29 4.02 9.63
CA ALA A 38 -1.92 3.10 10.57
C ALA A 38 -2.59 3.85 11.74
N GLY A 39 -3.21 3.10 12.68
CA GLY A 39 -3.86 3.65 13.87
C GLY A 39 -5.20 4.33 13.59
N ARG A 40 -5.68 5.05 14.63
CA ARG A 40 -7.00 5.68 14.61
C ARG A 40 -6.98 6.99 13.83
N ARG A 41 -7.82 7.08 12.80
CA ARG A 41 -7.92 8.26 11.93
C ARG A 41 -9.26 8.33 11.20
N THR A 42 -9.65 9.53 10.79
CA THR A 42 -10.87 9.77 9.99
C THR A 42 -10.54 9.54 8.51
N ALA A 43 -10.82 8.34 8.03
CA ALA A 43 -10.34 7.91 6.71
C ALA A 43 -11.26 6.97 5.95
N LYS A 44 -12.40 6.54 6.52
CA LYS A 44 -13.29 5.56 5.88
C LYS A 44 -14.48 6.21 5.23
N CYS A 45 -14.71 5.94 3.94
CA CYS A 45 -15.91 6.41 3.25
C CYS A 45 -17.17 5.73 3.81
N PRO A 46 -18.21 6.48 4.25
CA PRO A 46 -19.43 5.85 4.80
C PRO A 46 -20.22 5.06 3.75
N LYS A 47 -20.11 5.39 2.47
CA LYS A 47 -20.86 4.74 1.38
C LYS A 47 -20.17 3.48 0.86
N CYS A 48 -18.94 3.56 0.35
CA CYS A 48 -18.26 2.41 -0.26
C CYS A 48 -17.24 1.74 0.65
N LYS A 49 -17.03 2.28 1.85
CA LYS A 49 -16.07 1.81 2.87
C LYS A 49 -14.59 1.87 2.43
N SER A 50 -14.29 2.57 1.32
CA SER A 50 -12.90 2.81 0.93
C SER A 50 -12.13 3.55 2.01
N THR A 51 -10.84 3.25 2.10
CA THR A 51 -9.91 3.87 3.05
C THR A 51 -8.94 4.82 2.34
N ASP A 52 -8.22 5.62 3.11
CA ASP A 52 -7.15 6.48 2.61
C ASP A 52 -6.08 5.71 1.82
N LYS A 53 -5.70 4.51 2.27
CA LYS A 53 -4.69 3.65 1.65
C LYS A 53 -5.00 3.34 0.18
N GLU A 54 -6.20 2.79 -0.08
CA GLU A 54 -6.59 2.45 -1.45
C GLU A 54 -6.89 3.70 -2.30
N ARG A 55 -7.35 4.80 -1.68
CA ARG A 55 -7.52 6.07 -2.39
C ARG A 55 -6.19 6.71 -2.79
N LEU A 56 -5.14 6.54 -1.99
CA LEU A 56 -3.80 7.02 -2.30
C LEU A 56 -3.25 6.35 -3.58
N VAL A 57 -3.30 5.02 -3.64
CA VAL A 57 -2.89 4.24 -4.83
C VAL A 57 -3.77 4.57 -6.04
N TYR A 58 -5.10 4.63 -5.84
CA TYR A 58 -6.03 5.04 -6.90
C TYR A 58 -5.69 6.42 -7.47
N THR A 59 -5.41 7.40 -6.60
CA THR A 59 -5.09 8.77 -7.02
C THR A 59 -3.85 8.81 -7.89
N PHE A 60 -2.80 8.09 -7.51
CA PHE A 60 -1.60 7.96 -8.33
C PHE A 60 -1.91 7.37 -9.71
N LEU A 61 -2.54 6.22 -9.75
CA LEU A 61 -2.81 5.50 -11.01
C LEU A 61 -3.75 6.27 -11.94
N LYS A 62 -4.68 7.05 -11.40
CA LYS A 62 -5.66 7.77 -12.19
C LYS A 62 -5.20 9.17 -12.59
N GLU A 63 -4.60 9.93 -11.67
CA GLU A 63 -4.36 11.36 -11.86
C GLU A 63 -2.92 11.67 -12.29
N ILE A 64 -1.95 10.77 -11.97
CA ILE A 64 -0.53 10.95 -12.27
C ILE A 64 -0.09 10.03 -13.41
N GLU A 65 -0.35 8.71 -13.27
CA GLU A 65 0.12 7.71 -14.24
C GLU A 65 -0.73 7.63 -15.49
N GLN A 66 -1.97 8.08 -15.44
CA GLN A 66 -2.98 8.04 -16.50
C GLN A 66 -3.58 6.64 -16.75
N PRO A 67 -4.90 6.49 -16.59
CA PRO A 67 -5.55 5.17 -16.64
C PRO A 67 -5.50 4.49 -18.01
N GLU A 68 -5.24 5.23 -19.08
CA GLU A 68 -5.11 4.69 -20.44
C GLU A 68 -3.93 3.73 -20.58
N ARG A 69 -2.86 3.95 -19.80
CA ARG A 69 -1.70 3.05 -19.76
C ARG A 69 -2.03 1.69 -19.16
N LEU A 70 -3.04 1.62 -18.28
CA LEU A 70 -3.41 0.39 -17.59
C LEU A 70 -4.11 -0.61 -18.51
N ILE A 71 -4.73 -0.19 -19.63
CA ILE A 71 -5.59 -1.03 -20.47
C ILE A 71 -4.87 -2.28 -20.95
N ASN A 72 -3.64 -2.14 -21.44
CA ASN A 72 -2.84 -3.23 -21.98
C ASN A 72 -1.70 -3.67 -21.04
N SER A 73 -1.62 -3.10 -19.86
CA SER A 73 -0.58 -3.42 -18.89
C SER A 73 -0.91 -4.71 -18.13
N ASN A 74 0.12 -5.50 -17.87
CA ASN A 74 0.04 -6.65 -16.99
C ASN A 74 0.16 -6.15 -15.54
N ILE A 75 -0.91 -6.31 -14.76
CA ILE A 75 -1.01 -5.79 -13.39
C ILE A 75 -1.14 -6.94 -12.40
N LEU A 76 -0.23 -7.01 -11.44
CA LEU A 76 -0.35 -7.86 -10.26
C LEU A 76 -0.72 -7.01 -9.04
N HIS A 77 -1.80 -7.38 -8.37
CA HIS A 77 -2.25 -6.72 -7.13
C HIS A 77 -2.25 -7.73 -5.99
N ILE A 78 -1.32 -7.58 -5.07
CA ILE A 78 -1.18 -8.45 -3.89
C ILE A 78 -2.05 -7.91 -2.75
N ALA A 79 -2.78 -8.81 -2.07
CA ALA A 79 -3.75 -8.50 -1.01
C ALA A 79 -4.74 -7.39 -1.41
N PRO A 80 -5.52 -7.59 -2.48
CA PRO A 80 -6.24 -6.53 -3.16
C PRO A 80 -7.34 -5.90 -2.32
N GLU A 81 -7.32 -4.57 -2.21
CA GLU A 81 -8.39 -3.81 -1.59
C GLU A 81 -9.63 -3.76 -2.50
N PRO A 82 -10.84 -3.96 -1.96
CA PRO A 82 -12.05 -4.19 -2.78
C PRO A 82 -12.37 -3.08 -3.78
N ASN A 83 -12.28 -1.80 -3.41
CA ASN A 83 -12.65 -0.72 -4.33
C ASN A 83 -11.58 -0.50 -5.40
N LEU A 84 -10.30 -0.60 -5.02
CA LEU A 84 -9.18 -0.50 -5.96
C LEU A 84 -9.19 -1.69 -6.93
N GLN A 85 -9.41 -2.92 -6.43
CA GLN A 85 -9.56 -4.12 -7.25
C GLN A 85 -10.68 -3.97 -8.28
N LYS A 86 -11.88 -3.55 -7.83
CA LYS A 86 -13.02 -3.33 -8.71
C LYS A 86 -12.71 -2.32 -9.81
N TRP A 87 -12.02 -1.25 -9.46
CA TRP A 87 -11.64 -0.22 -10.43
C TRP A 87 -10.61 -0.74 -11.42
N LEU A 88 -9.55 -1.43 -10.96
CA LEU A 88 -8.52 -2.01 -11.84
C LEU A 88 -9.08 -3.06 -12.79
N LEU A 89 -9.98 -3.93 -12.33
CA LEU A 89 -10.72 -4.88 -13.18
C LEU A 89 -11.51 -4.17 -14.31
N SER A 90 -11.94 -2.93 -14.10
CA SER A 90 -12.62 -2.13 -15.13
C SER A 90 -11.67 -1.39 -16.09
N LYS A 91 -10.36 -1.38 -15.79
CA LYS A 91 -9.36 -0.60 -16.54
C LYS A 91 -8.34 -1.45 -17.26
N SER A 92 -7.99 -2.62 -16.75
CA SER A 92 -6.99 -3.50 -17.36
C SER A 92 -7.61 -4.81 -17.83
N ASN A 93 -7.17 -5.25 -19.02
CA ASN A 93 -7.51 -6.55 -19.58
C ASN A 93 -6.65 -7.69 -18.98
N ASN A 94 -5.50 -7.36 -18.39
CA ASN A 94 -4.51 -8.30 -17.90
C ASN A 94 -4.25 -8.09 -16.39
N TYR A 95 -5.32 -8.06 -15.60
CA TYR A 95 -5.25 -7.88 -14.14
C TYR A 95 -5.26 -9.24 -13.43
N ILE A 96 -4.30 -9.44 -12.53
CA ILE A 96 -4.21 -10.59 -11.63
C ILE A 96 -4.25 -10.11 -10.19
N ALA A 97 -5.17 -10.66 -9.41
CA ALA A 97 -5.21 -10.51 -7.96
C ALA A 97 -4.57 -11.73 -7.29
N GLY A 98 -3.70 -11.49 -6.32
CA GLY A 98 -3.00 -12.53 -5.57
C GLY A 98 -3.03 -12.31 -4.06
N ASP A 99 -3.17 -13.37 -3.28
CA ASP A 99 -3.08 -13.33 -1.82
C ASP A 99 -2.59 -14.68 -1.28
N ALA A 100 -1.79 -14.66 -0.21
CA ALA A 100 -1.38 -15.87 0.50
C ALA A 100 -2.45 -16.39 1.47
N PHE A 101 -3.46 -15.58 1.82
CA PHE A 101 -4.49 -15.87 2.82
C PHE A 101 -5.88 -15.90 2.21
N LEU A 102 -6.18 -16.89 1.36
CA LEU A 102 -7.45 -16.98 0.62
C LEU A 102 -8.68 -17.29 1.48
N GLN A 103 -8.50 -17.90 2.67
CA GLN A 103 -9.59 -18.54 3.41
C GLN A 103 -10.53 -17.59 4.16
N ASN A 104 -10.16 -16.33 4.42
CA ASN A 104 -10.90 -15.45 5.32
C ASN A 104 -11.23 -14.07 4.75
N GLN A 105 -11.09 -13.84 3.46
CA GLN A 105 -11.30 -12.54 2.84
C GLN A 105 -12.45 -12.57 1.82
N LYS A 106 -13.22 -11.48 1.79
CA LYS A 106 -14.25 -11.27 0.76
C LYS A 106 -13.63 -10.55 -0.42
N PHE A 107 -13.11 -11.31 -1.36
CA PHE A 107 -12.56 -10.77 -2.60
C PHE A 107 -13.66 -10.45 -3.62
N ILE A 108 -13.32 -9.58 -4.56
CA ILE A 108 -14.13 -9.30 -5.74
C ILE A 108 -13.51 -10.09 -6.91
N GLY A 109 -14.26 -11.07 -7.45
CA GLY A 109 -13.74 -11.90 -8.53
C GLY A 109 -12.72 -12.95 -8.10
N GLU A 110 -11.93 -13.44 -9.07
CA GLU A 110 -10.91 -14.46 -8.84
C GLU A 110 -9.67 -13.86 -8.15
N VAL A 111 -9.22 -14.51 -7.09
CA VAL A 111 -7.93 -14.22 -6.43
C VAL A 111 -7.14 -15.52 -6.36
N ARG A 112 -5.89 -15.48 -6.84
CA ARG A 112 -5.00 -16.63 -6.88
C ARG A 112 -4.16 -16.69 -5.60
N TYR A 113 -3.78 -17.90 -5.21
CA TYR A 113 -2.76 -18.05 -4.18
C TYR A 113 -1.42 -17.52 -4.72
N VAL A 114 -0.85 -16.55 -4.04
CA VAL A 114 0.47 -15.98 -4.37
C VAL A 114 1.23 -15.72 -3.06
N ASP A 115 2.34 -16.45 -2.89
CA ASP A 115 3.34 -16.13 -1.90
C ASP A 115 4.32 -15.11 -2.50
N ILE A 116 4.35 -13.90 -1.95
CA ILE A 116 5.18 -12.81 -2.44
C ILE A 116 6.70 -13.10 -2.34
N CYS A 117 7.09 -14.06 -1.49
CA CYS A 117 8.48 -14.50 -1.37
C CYS A 117 8.89 -15.55 -2.42
N SER A 118 7.92 -16.11 -3.18
CA SER A 118 8.17 -17.16 -4.18
C SER A 118 6.98 -17.26 -5.14
N THR A 119 6.88 -16.29 -6.04
CA THR A 119 5.75 -16.20 -6.96
C THR A 119 5.90 -17.20 -8.13
N PRO A 120 4.79 -17.68 -8.73
CA PRO A 120 4.84 -18.58 -9.88
C PRO A 120 5.05 -17.85 -11.22
N PHE A 121 5.35 -16.56 -11.18
CA PHE A 121 5.45 -15.71 -12.36
C PHE A 121 6.87 -15.67 -12.95
N LYS A 122 6.94 -15.33 -14.23
CA LYS A 122 8.22 -15.21 -14.96
C LYS A 122 8.92 -13.90 -14.62
N ASP A 123 10.22 -13.85 -14.92
CA ASP A 123 10.98 -12.60 -14.87
C ASP A 123 10.38 -11.55 -15.82
N ASN A 124 10.28 -10.31 -15.37
CA ASN A 124 9.80 -9.17 -16.15
C ASN A 124 8.38 -9.35 -16.74
N GLU A 125 7.49 -10.03 -16.01
CA GLU A 125 6.14 -10.35 -16.50
C GLU A 125 5.16 -9.18 -16.33
N PHE A 126 5.36 -8.31 -15.33
CA PHE A 126 4.40 -7.27 -14.97
C PHE A 126 4.90 -5.87 -15.25
N ASP A 127 3.99 -5.01 -15.75
CA ASP A 127 4.21 -3.58 -15.88
C ASP A 127 3.93 -2.85 -14.57
N TYR A 128 2.96 -3.37 -13.78
CA TYR A 128 2.63 -2.86 -12.46
C TYR A 128 2.54 -3.98 -11.44
N VAL A 129 3.15 -3.78 -10.26
CA VAL A 129 2.95 -4.60 -9.07
C VAL A 129 2.47 -3.71 -7.93
N ILE A 130 1.25 -3.95 -7.45
CA ILE A 130 0.65 -3.22 -6.33
C ILE A 130 0.71 -4.11 -5.09
N CYS A 131 1.41 -3.65 -4.07
CA CYS A 131 1.62 -4.36 -2.81
C CYS A 131 1.46 -3.37 -1.65
N ASN A 132 0.19 -3.09 -1.31
CA ASN A 132 -0.17 -2.04 -0.39
C ASN A 132 -0.34 -2.57 1.03
N HIS A 133 0.55 -2.15 1.95
CA HIS A 133 0.59 -2.61 3.34
C HIS A 133 0.76 -4.13 3.52
N VAL A 134 1.61 -4.75 2.70
CA VAL A 134 1.93 -6.19 2.79
C VAL A 134 3.37 -6.42 3.22
N ILE A 135 4.34 -5.67 2.70
CA ILE A 135 5.78 -5.91 2.98
C ILE A 135 6.09 -5.83 4.49
N CYS A 136 5.38 -4.99 5.24
CA CYS A 136 5.54 -4.89 6.70
C CYS A 136 5.11 -6.16 7.46
N ASP A 137 4.31 -7.04 6.84
CA ASP A 137 3.81 -8.30 7.40
C ASP A 137 4.70 -9.48 7.02
N ILE A 138 5.70 -9.27 6.16
CA ILE A 138 6.57 -10.34 5.65
C ILE A 138 7.86 -10.40 6.48
N LYS A 139 8.15 -11.57 7.03
CA LYS A 139 9.35 -11.78 7.86
C LYS A 139 10.63 -11.59 7.05
N ASP A 140 10.72 -12.20 5.87
CA ASP A 140 11.84 -12.06 4.93
C ASP A 140 11.46 -11.04 3.84
N ASP A 141 11.44 -9.77 4.23
CA ASP A 141 11.06 -8.66 3.35
C ASP A 141 12.05 -8.47 2.19
N ILE A 142 13.34 -8.72 2.43
CA ILE A 142 14.38 -8.64 1.38
C ILE A 142 14.07 -9.66 0.27
N ARG A 143 13.70 -10.88 0.64
CA ARG A 143 13.31 -11.91 -0.32
C ARG A 143 12.06 -11.51 -1.09
N ALA A 144 11.04 -11.00 -0.42
CA ALA A 144 9.82 -10.52 -1.07
C ALA A 144 10.12 -9.37 -2.03
N LEU A 145 10.91 -8.39 -1.63
CA LEU A 145 11.28 -7.24 -2.46
C LEU A 145 12.11 -7.65 -3.69
N ASN A 146 13.05 -8.59 -3.54
CA ASN A 146 13.81 -9.15 -4.67
C ASN A 146 12.90 -9.92 -5.63
N GLU A 147 11.92 -10.66 -5.11
CA GLU A 147 10.97 -11.41 -5.93
C GLU A 147 10.05 -10.46 -6.71
N VAL A 148 9.53 -9.41 -6.07
CA VAL A 148 8.77 -8.35 -6.77
C VAL A 148 9.65 -7.68 -7.85
N TYR A 149 10.90 -7.39 -7.54
CA TYR A 149 11.85 -6.83 -8.52
C TYR A 149 12.08 -7.77 -9.70
N ARG A 150 12.21 -9.08 -9.46
CA ARG A 150 12.39 -10.09 -10.50
C ARG A 150 11.23 -10.11 -11.49
N ILE A 151 9.99 -10.15 -10.99
CA ILE A 151 8.79 -10.24 -11.82
C ILE A 151 8.38 -8.91 -12.47
N LEU A 152 8.86 -7.78 -11.95
CA LEU A 152 8.61 -6.45 -12.52
C LEU A 152 9.43 -6.28 -13.80
N GLY A 153 8.79 -5.81 -14.88
CA GLY A 153 9.44 -5.50 -16.15
C GLY A 153 10.32 -4.25 -16.06
N TYR A 154 11.27 -4.12 -16.96
CA TYR A 154 12.04 -2.88 -17.11
C TYR A 154 11.12 -1.73 -17.53
N GLY A 155 11.24 -0.59 -16.85
CA GLY A 155 10.30 0.53 -16.95
C GLY A 155 9.01 0.35 -16.17
N GLY A 156 8.81 -0.83 -15.57
CA GLY A 156 7.64 -1.13 -14.74
C GLY A 156 7.67 -0.41 -13.38
N ILE A 157 6.51 -0.34 -12.76
CA ILE A 157 6.25 0.37 -11.50
C ILE A 157 5.75 -0.61 -10.45
N ALA A 158 6.43 -0.68 -9.31
CA ALA A 158 5.92 -1.31 -8.10
C ALA A 158 5.49 -0.22 -7.10
N ILE A 159 4.26 -0.35 -6.59
CA ILE A 159 3.72 0.49 -5.50
C ILE A 159 3.86 -0.33 -4.22
N LEU A 160 4.83 0.04 -3.38
CA LEU A 160 5.24 -0.72 -2.20
C LEU A 160 4.98 0.10 -0.93
N GLN A 161 3.70 0.36 -0.64
CA GLN A 161 3.29 1.17 0.50
C GLN A 161 3.32 0.38 1.81
N VAL A 162 3.83 1.00 2.88
CA VAL A 162 3.89 0.44 4.24
C VAL A 162 3.60 1.52 5.29
N PRO A 163 3.21 1.15 6.52
CA PRO A 163 3.18 2.09 7.63
C PRO A 163 4.59 2.60 7.95
N ILE A 164 4.71 3.91 8.18
CA ILE A 164 6.01 4.58 8.35
C ILE A 164 6.06 5.34 9.67
N THR A 165 7.23 5.32 10.33
CA THR A 165 7.61 6.29 11.36
C THR A 165 8.70 7.24 10.83
N LYS A 166 8.65 8.53 11.25
CA LYS A 166 9.69 9.53 10.90
C LYS A 166 10.54 9.95 12.12
N ILE A 167 10.25 9.39 13.31
CA ILE A 167 10.89 9.83 14.56
C ILE A 167 11.92 8.85 15.13
N SER A 168 12.00 7.62 14.60
CA SER A 168 12.96 6.61 15.04
C SER A 168 13.52 5.86 13.84
N SER A 169 14.56 5.06 14.04
CA SER A 169 14.94 4.01 13.09
C SER A 169 13.81 2.98 12.93
N THR A 170 13.92 2.10 11.93
CA THR A 170 13.02 0.95 11.78
C THR A 170 12.94 0.16 13.07
N VAL A 171 11.71 -0.10 13.53
CA VAL A 171 11.43 -0.85 14.77
C VAL A 171 11.13 -2.29 14.41
N GLU A 172 12.03 -3.16 14.76
CA GLU A 172 11.92 -4.61 14.60
C GLU A 172 12.56 -5.30 15.80
N HIS A 173 11.89 -6.31 16.35
CA HIS A 173 12.34 -6.99 17.56
C HIS A 173 12.40 -8.49 17.34
N ALA A 174 13.58 -9.09 17.43
CA ALA A 174 13.81 -10.52 17.19
C ALA A 174 13.04 -11.45 18.17
N ASN A 175 12.66 -10.95 19.34
CA ASN A 175 11.93 -11.70 20.38
C ASN A 175 10.40 -11.58 20.25
N VAL A 176 9.87 -10.81 19.32
CA VAL A 176 8.43 -10.66 19.07
C VAL A 176 7.98 -11.75 18.08
N GLN A 177 7.22 -12.72 18.55
CA GLN A 177 6.85 -13.88 17.74
C GLN A 177 5.34 -14.16 17.70
N SER A 178 4.63 -13.89 18.78
CA SER A 178 3.19 -14.12 18.83
C SER A 178 2.40 -12.93 18.27
N LYS A 179 1.15 -13.20 17.87
CA LYS A 179 0.23 -12.15 17.43
C LYS A 179 0.01 -11.07 18.49
N ALA A 180 -0.11 -11.47 19.77
CA ALA A 180 -0.31 -10.53 20.87
C ALA A 180 0.92 -9.64 21.09
N GLU A 181 2.12 -10.20 21.02
CA GLU A 181 3.37 -9.44 21.10
C GLU A 181 3.51 -8.45 19.94
N ARG A 182 3.16 -8.85 18.70
CA ARG A 182 3.13 -7.94 17.55
C ARG A 182 2.13 -6.80 17.72
N GLU A 183 0.95 -7.08 18.27
CA GLU A 183 -0.04 -6.04 18.57
C GLU A 183 0.52 -5.00 19.55
N LEU A 184 1.27 -5.42 20.56
CA LEU A 184 1.90 -4.51 21.52
C LEU A 184 3.10 -3.76 20.92
N ALA A 185 3.93 -4.43 20.12
CA ALA A 185 5.16 -3.87 19.57
C ALA A 185 4.93 -2.98 18.34
N TYR A 186 3.92 -3.31 17.52
CA TYR A 186 3.72 -2.70 16.19
C TYR A 186 2.28 -2.21 15.95
N GLY A 187 1.38 -2.39 16.91
CA GLY A 187 -0.02 -1.97 16.82
C GLY A 187 -0.91 -2.85 15.94
N TYR A 188 -0.38 -3.93 15.38
CA TYR A 188 -1.12 -4.89 14.55
C TYR A 188 -0.49 -6.29 14.60
N GLY A 189 -1.32 -7.31 14.77
CA GLY A 189 -0.85 -8.68 15.06
C GLY A 189 -0.18 -9.43 13.91
N TYR A 190 -0.11 -8.85 12.71
CA TYR A 190 0.60 -9.42 11.56
C TYR A 190 1.86 -8.64 11.19
N HIS A 191 2.03 -7.39 11.68
CA HIS A 191 3.24 -6.62 11.41
C HIS A 191 4.48 -7.31 12.01
N GLU A 192 5.51 -7.46 11.21
CA GLU A 192 6.85 -7.89 11.66
C GLU A 192 7.70 -6.69 12.08
N ARG A 193 7.38 -5.48 11.55
CA ARG A 193 8.11 -4.23 11.81
C ARG A 193 7.30 -2.99 11.49
N ILE A 194 7.80 -1.85 11.98
CA ILE A 194 7.42 -0.51 11.54
C ILE A 194 8.65 0.14 10.92
N TYR A 195 8.61 0.42 9.63
CA TYR A 195 9.74 1.03 8.92
C TYR A 195 9.93 2.50 9.28
N ASN A 196 11.20 2.93 9.37
CA ASN A 196 11.54 4.33 9.22
C ASN A 196 11.54 4.69 7.72
N ASP A 197 11.12 5.90 7.35
CA ASP A 197 11.04 6.33 5.95
C ASP A 197 12.38 6.25 5.22
N LYS A 198 13.46 6.71 5.83
CA LYS A 198 14.81 6.70 5.22
C LYS A 198 15.40 5.30 5.14
N ASP A 199 15.14 4.46 6.15
CA ASP A 199 15.61 3.07 6.15
C ASP A 199 14.87 2.29 5.06
N TYR A 200 13.56 2.53 4.89
CA TYR A 200 12.76 1.88 3.87
C TYR A 200 13.20 2.26 2.46
N ILE A 201 13.45 3.54 2.19
CA ILE A 201 13.98 3.99 0.90
C ILE A 201 15.32 3.31 0.61
N ARG A 202 16.25 3.29 1.58
CA ARG A 202 17.56 2.61 1.42
C ARG A 202 17.41 1.11 1.15
N LEU A 203 16.46 0.45 1.82
CA LEU A 203 16.16 -0.95 1.58
C LEU A 203 15.67 -1.18 0.15
N LEU A 204 14.72 -0.39 -0.34
CA LEU A 204 14.21 -0.47 -1.70
C LEU A 204 15.32 -0.22 -2.75
N GLU A 205 16.13 0.81 -2.55
CA GLU A 205 17.26 1.12 -3.42
C GLU A 205 18.34 0.01 -3.41
N SER A 206 18.55 -0.64 -2.27
CA SER A 206 19.52 -1.76 -2.18
C SER A 206 19.11 -2.99 -2.99
N VAL A 207 17.83 -3.17 -3.26
CA VAL A 207 17.29 -4.21 -4.15
C VAL A 207 17.47 -3.84 -5.63
N GLY A 208 17.65 -2.54 -5.93
CA GLY A 208 17.86 -2.05 -7.29
C GLY A 208 16.74 -1.14 -7.83
N TYR A 209 15.75 -0.80 -7.01
CA TYR A 209 14.72 0.14 -7.42
C TYR A 209 15.25 1.58 -7.50
N SER A 210 14.77 2.33 -8.48
CA SER A 210 14.75 3.79 -8.41
C SER A 210 13.49 4.21 -7.67
N VAL A 211 13.63 4.88 -6.52
CA VAL A 211 12.52 5.21 -5.64
C VAL A 211 12.13 6.67 -5.80
N GLU A 212 10.86 6.92 -6.10
CA GLU A 212 10.25 8.24 -6.10
C GLU A 212 9.24 8.30 -4.95
N VAL A 213 9.30 9.36 -4.13
CA VAL A 213 8.39 9.54 -2.98
C VAL A 213 7.48 10.72 -3.29
N LEU A 214 6.17 10.46 -3.31
CA LEU A 214 5.16 11.43 -3.70
C LEU A 214 4.19 11.71 -2.55
N ASN A 215 4.00 12.99 -2.20
CA ASN A 215 2.89 13.42 -1.36
C ASN A 215 1.77 13.98 -2.24
N LEU A 216 0.67 13.26 -2.34
CA LEU A 216 -0.46 13.62 -3.20
C LEU A 216 -1.52 14.49 -2.50
N TYR A 217 -1.36 14.77 -1.21
CA TYR A 217 -2.37 15.52 -0.44
C TYR A 217 -2.59 16.93 -0.96
N ASN A 218 -1.53 17.67 -1.31
CA ASN A 218 -1.65 19.07 -1.75
C ASN A 218 -2.51 19.25 -3.01
N GLY A 219 -2.52 18.27 -3.91
CA GLY A 219 -3.37 18.30 -5.12
C GLY A 219 -4.72 17.61 -4.94
N PHE A 220 -4.77 16.57 -4.08
CA PHE A 220 -5.89 15.63 -4.01
C PHE A 220 -6.40 15.35 -2.58
N GLY A 221 -6.10 16.20 -1.62
CA GLY A 221 -6.53 16.04 -0.22
C GLY A 221 -8.06 15.94 -0.08
N SER A 222 -8.83 16.57 -1.00
CA SER A 222 -10.29 16.44 -1.06
C SER A 222 -10.77 15.01 -1.30
N TYR A 223 -9.92 14.10 -1.77
CA TYR A 223 -10.22 12.67 -1.86
C TYR A 223 -10.14 11.94 -0.51
N GLY A 224 -9.80 12.65 0.56
CA GLY A 224 -9.65 12.09 1.90
C GLY A 224 -8.35 11.32 2.08
N LEU A 225 -7.29 11.80 1.43
CA LEU A 225 -5.93 11.32 1.64
C LEU A 225 -5.41 11.80 3.00
N ASN A 226 -4.43 11.09 3.54
CA ASN A 226 -3.73 11.50 4.74
C ASN A 226 -2.64 12.52 4.37
N GLU A 227 -2.66 13.71 5.00
CA GLU A 227 -1.73 14.81 4.73
C GLU A 227 -0.24 14.40 4.87
N LYS A 228 0.03 13.51 5.81
CA LYS A 228 1.40 13.09 6.15
C LYS A 228 1.86 11.83 5.41
N GLU A 229 0.96 11.17 4.66
CA GLU A 229 1.27 9.90 4.01
C GLU A 229 1.84 10.12 2.63
N ASP A 230 3.09 9.69 2.48
CA ASP A 230 3.79 9.68 1.21
C ASP A 230 3.58 8.33 0.51
N LEU A 231 3.59 8.31 -0.82
CA LEU A 231 3.49 7.11 -1.65
C LEU A 231 4.87 6.75 -2.20
N TYR A 232 5.27 5.49 -2.05
CA TYR A 232 6.55 4.96 -2.54
C TYR A 232 6.36 4.29 -3.90
N ILE A 233 6.88 4.95 -4.94
CA ILE A 233 6.87 4.49 -6.33
C ILE A 233 8.24 3.93 -6.67
N CYS A 234 8.31 2.64 -6.87
CA CYS A 234 9.53 1.89 -7.10
C CYS A 234 9.61 1.49 -8.58
N LYS A 235 10.60 2.01 -9.31
CA LYS A 235 10.78 1.75 -10.74
C LYS A 235 11.96 0.80 -10.98
N LYS A 236 11.77 -0.20 -11.84
CA LYS A 236 12.86 -1.02 -12.34
C LYS A 236 13.44 -0.36 -13.58
N THR A 237 14.63 0.22 -13.45
CA THR A 237 15.29 0.92 -14.56
C THR A 237 16.23 -0.02 -15.32
N TYR A 238 16.48 0.28 -16.60
CA TYR A 238 17.59 -0.34 -17.31
C TYR A 238 18.88 0.09 -16.63
N GLY A 239 19.68 -0.86 -16.16
CA GLY A 239 20.98 -0.54 -15.59
C GLY A 239 21.80 0.26 -16.59
N THR A 240 22.20 1.45 -16.23
CA THR A 240 23.33 2.10 -16.89
C THR A 240 24.57 1.25 -16.58
N LYS A 241 25.06 0.49 -17.58
CA LYS A 241 26.33 -0.22 -17.50
C LYS A 241 27.49 0.77 -17.32
#